data_9c2e4bc3a8172412a7528b4328cf6b74
#
_entry.id   9c2e4bc3a8172412a7528b4328cf6b74
#
_cell.length_a   1.000
_cell.length_b   1.000
_cell.length_c   1.000
_cell.angle_alpha   90.00
_cell.angle_beta   90.00
_cell.angle_gamma   90.00
#
_symmetry.space_group_name_H-M   'P 1'
#
loop_
_entity.id
_entity.type
_entity.pdbx_description
1 polymer ?
#
loop_
_entity_poly.entity_id
_entity_poly.type
_entity_poly.pdbx_seq_one_letter_code
_entity_poly.pdbx_strand_id
1 'polypeptide(L)'
;MDAMDACFTGGHGVLRFDNLRVPAADVLGEIGKGFRYAQVRLAPARLTHCMRWLGQARRAHDAALAYTRKRQAFGKPLAEHEGVGFMLADNDMDLHTARLHIWHTAWLLDQGEKCNFESSRAKVVCSEAQWRVVDRSVQMLGGSGVTSESPVMRIFTDMRAFRIYDGPSEVHRWSMARKLVYQ
;
A
#
# COMPACT_ATOMS: atom_id res chain seq x y z
N MET A 1 7.93 18.92 -8.14
CA MET A 1 6.81 18.12 -8.67
C MET A 1 5.91 17.77 -7.51
N ASP A 2 4.64 18.06 -7.60
CA ASP A 2 3.66 17.69 -6.58
C ASP A 2 3.33 16.20 -6.71
N ALA A 3 3.32 15.51 -5.57
CA ALA A 3 2.97 14.10 -5.52
C ALA A 3 1.58 13.92 -4.89
N MET A 4 0.85 12.89 -5.33
CA MET A 4 -0.43 12.51 -4.74
C MET A 4 -0.28 11.95 -3.32
N ASP A 5 0.88 11.37 -2.98
CA ASP A 5 1.14 10.78 -1.66
C ASP A 5 1.60 11.87 -0.68
N ALA A 6 0.75 12.19 0.30
CA ALA A 6 1.03 13.17 1.36
C ALA A 6 2.18 12.78 2.29
N CYS A 7 2.74 11.58 2.19
CA CYS A 7 3.96 11.19 2.90
C CYS A 7 5.18 12.00 2.46
N PHE A 8 5.12 12.63 1.31
CA PHE A 8 6.18 13.46 0.76
C PHE A 8 5.78 14.93 0.87
N THR A 9 5.82 15.46 2.09
CA THR A 9 5.60 16.88 2.34
C THR A 9 6.57 17.72 1.49
N GLY A 10 6.04 18.54 0.60
CA GLY A 10 6.84 19.34 -0.32
C GLY A 10 7.11 18.69 -1.69
N GLY A 11 6.55 17.52 -1.97
CA GLY A 11 6.63 16.86 -3.28
C GLY A 11 7.99 16.21 -3.58
N HIS A 12 8.28 16.03 -4.86
CA HIS A 12 9.52 15.45 -5.38
C HIS A 12 10.41 16.53 -5.99
N GLY A 13 11.70 16.51 -5.67
CA GLY A 13 12.70 17.44 -6.19
C GLY A 13 13.47 16.85 -7.37
N VAL A 14 13.98 17.73 -8.22
CA VAL A 14 15.05 17.41 -9.18
C VAL A 14 16.36 17.79 -8.53
N LEU A 15 17.28 16.84 -8.39
CA LEU A 15 18.59 17.06 -7.79
C LEU A 15 19.65 17.17 -8.91
N ARG A 16 20.48 18.19 -8.80
CA ARG A 16 21.65 18.37 -9.67
C ARG A 16 22.90 18.44 -8.80
N PHE A 17 23.87 17.58 -9.11
CA PHE A 17 25.20 17.60 -8.47
C PHE A 17 26.19 18.17 -9.47
N ASP A 18 26.82 19.28 -9.13
CA ASP A 18 27.79 19.97 -9.99
C ASP A 18 29.15 19.96 -9.29
N ASN A 19 30.08 19.15 -9.78
CA ASN A 19 31.42 18.98 -9.22
C ASN A 19 31.49 18.75 -7.70
N LEU A 20 30.44 18.13 -7.12
CA LEU A 20 30.37 17.81 -5.70
C LEU A 20 31.45 16.80 -5.32
N ARG A 21 32.40 17.24 -4.49
CA ARG A 21 33.44 16.38 -3.92
C ARG A 21 33.02 15.88 -2.56
N VAL A 22 33.11 14.56 -2.36
CA VAL A 22 32.79 13.90 -1.07
C VAL A 22 34.01 13.15 -0.60
N PRO A 23 34.35 13.17 0.69
CA PRO A 23 35.44 12.38 1.25
C PRO A 23 35.25 10.90 1.00
N ALA A 24 36.33 10.17 0.74
CA ALA A 24 36.27 8.72 0.53
C ALA A 24 35.69 7.96 1.76
N ALA A 25 35.84 8.53 2.94
CA ALA A 25 35.28 7.99 4.19
C ALA A 25 33.75 7.99 4.22
N ASP A 26 33.08 8.82 3.41
CA ASP A 26 31.61 8.91 3.32
C ASP A 26 31.02 7.90 2.34
N VAL A 27 31.85 7.05 1.71
CA VAL A 27 31.38 5.96 0.84
C VAL A 27 30.74 4.86 1.67
N LEU A 28 29.44 4.64 1.46
CA LEU A 28 28.72 3.55 2.12
C LEU A 28 29.01 2.22 1.44
N GLY A 29 29.81 1.39 2.09
CA GLY A 29 30.17 0.04 1.62
C GLY A 29 31.19 0.06 0.49
N GLU A 30 31.07 -0.83 -0.48
CA GLU A 30 32.02 -1.03 -1.58
C GLU A 30 31.68 -0.16 -2.79
N ILE A 31 32.71 0.44 -3.41
CA ILE A 31 32.58 1.19 -4.66
C ILE A 31 32.00 0.29 -5.75
N GLY A 32 31.01 0.78 -6.48
CA GLY A 32 30.31 0.04 -7.55
C GLY A 32 29.20 -0.92 -7.05
N LYS A 33 28.96 -1.04 -5.75
CA LYS A 33 27.92 -1.92 -5.17
C LYS A 33 26.66 -1.19 -4.70
N GLY A 34 26.53 0.10 -4.95
CA GLY A 34 25.41 0.93 -4.42
C GLY A 34 24.04 0.37 -4.75
N PHE A 35 23.82 -0.16 -5.96
CA PHE A 35 22.53 -0.77 -6.34
C PHE A 35 22.21 -2.02 -5.49
N ARG A 36 23.20 -2.83 -5.15
CA ARG A 36 23.03 -3.98 -4.26
C ARG A 36 22.54 -3.55 -2.87
N TYR A 37 23.15 -2.50 -2.30
CA TYR A 37 22.73 -1.97 -0.99
C TYR A 37 21.31 -1.42 -1.01
N ALA A 38 20.94 -0.71 -2.09
CA ALA A 38 19.56 -0.27 -2.29
C ALA A 38 18.58 -1.46 -2.33
N GLN A 39 18.92 -2.56 -3.01
CA GLN A 39 18.06 -3.76 -3.07
C GLN A 39 17.89 -4.46 -1.72
N VAL A 40 18.94 -4.52 -0.89
CA VAL A 40 18.86 -5.10 0.46
C VAL A 40 17.84 -4.37 1.32
N ARG A 41 17.81 -3.04 1.23
CA ARG A 41 16.86 -2.20 1.99
C ARG A 41 15.41 -2.35 1.48
N LEU A 42 15.19 -2.59 0.18
CA LEU A 42 13.85 -2.55 -0.41
C LEU A 42 12.93 -3.69 0.08
N ALA A 43 13.44 -4.87 0.42
CA ALA A 43 12.60 -5.98 0.88
C ALA A 43 11.83 -5.63 2.18
N PRO A 44 12.50 -5.22 3.29
CA PRO A 44 11.80 -4.78 4.50
C PRO A 44 11.00 -3.49 4.29
N ALA A 45 11.46 -2.55 3.45
CA ALA A 45 10.73 -1.31 3.16
C ALA A 45 9.37 -1.57 2.52
N ARG A 46 9.26 -2.52 1.59
CA ARG A 46 7.98 -2.90 0.99
C ARG A 46 6.99 -3.39 2.03
N LEU A 47 7.46 -4.17 3.00
CA LEU A 47 6.62 -4.69 4.08
C LEU A 47 6.10 -3.55 4.98
N THR A 48 6.95 -2.58 5.33
CA THR A 48 6.51 -1.41 6.12
C THR A 48 5.46 -0.59 5.38
N HIS A 49 5.55 -0.45 4.06
CA HIS A 49 4.50 0.17 3.26
C HIS A 49 3.19 -0.63 3.27
N CYS A 50 3.26 -1.96 3.17
CA CYS A 50 2.08 -2.81 3.32
C CYS A 50 1.38 -2.59 4.67
N MET A 51 2.15 -2.51 5.76
CA MET A 51 1.65 -2.27 7.12
C MET A 51 0.98 -0.89 7.26
N ARG A 52 1.66 0.16 6.78
CA ARG A 52 1.15 1.54 6.82
C ARG A 52 -0.19 1.66 6.12
N TRP A 53 -0.29 1.13 4.90
CA TRP A 53 -1.50 1.22 4.12
C TRP A 53 -2.60 0.28 4.60
N LEU A 54 -2.27 -0.84 5.25
CA LEU A 54 -3.26 -1.66 5.95
C LEU A 54 -4.00 -0.86 7.03
N GLY A 55 -3.25 -0.07 7.82
CA GLY A 55 -3.85 0.82 8.82
C GLY A 55 -4.78 1.87 8.22
N GLN A 56 -4.40 2.47 7.08
CA GLN A 56 -5.23 3.45 6.39
C GLN A 56 -6.46 2.82 5.74
N ALA A 57 -6.33 1.67 5.10
CA ALA A 57 -7.45 0.93 4.52
C ALA A 57 -8.46 0.51 5.62
N ARG A 58 -7.98 0.06 6.77
CA ARG A 58 -8.82 -0.24 7.93
C ARG A 58 -9.58 1.00 8.40
N ARG A 59 -8.90 2.14 8.53
CA ARG A 59 -9.54 3.41 8.91
C ARG A 59 -10.62 3.83 7.92
N ALA A 60 -10.40 3.65 6.61
CA ALA A 60 -11.40 3.93 5.58
C ALA A 60 -12.61 3.00 5.72
N HIS A 61 -12.38 1.71 5.92
CA HIS A 61 -13.45 0.73 6.17
C HIS A 61 -14.27 1.07 7.41
N ASP A 62 -13.62 1.38 8.54
CA ASP A 62 -14.30 1.70 9.79
C ASP A 62 -15.16 2.97 9.66
N ALA A 63 -14.69 3.99 8.93
CA ALA A 63 -15.45 5.20 8.62
C ALA A 63 -16.69 4.89 7.75
N ALA A 64 -16.54 4.06 6.71
CA ALA A 64 -17.64 3.64 5.85
C ALA A 64 -18.67 2.79 6.62
N LEU A 65 -18.21 1.87 7.46
CA LEU A 65 -19.08 1.04 8.32
C LEU A 65 -19.89 1.91 9.28
N ALA A 66 -19.25 2.88 9.95
CA ALA A 66 -19.93 3.80 10.86
C ALA A 66 -20.97 4.66 10.14
N TYR A 67 -20.66 5.13 8.93
CA TYR A 67 -21.58 5.90 8.11
C TYR A 67 -22.78 5.07 7.66
N THR A 68 -22.56 3.89 7.07
CA THR A 68 -23.61 3.04 6.51
C THR A 68 -24.58 2.52 7.57
N ARG A 69 -24.15 2.36 8.81
CA ARG A 69 -25.01 2.03 9.96
C ARG A 69 -25.98 3.16 10.33
N LYS A 70 -25.61 4.40 10.10
CA LYS A 70 -26.40 5.59 10.46
C LYS A 70 -27.25 6.15 9.32
N ARG A 71 -26.71 6.13 8.11
CA ARG A 71 -27.36 6.72 6.94
C ARG A 71 -28.56 5.90 6.51
N GLN A 72 -29.73 6.54 6.52
CA GLN A 72 -30.99 5.97 6.05
C GLN A 72 -31.19 6.28 4.57
N ALA A 73 -31.58 5.28 3.80
CA ALA A 73 -32.06 5.42 2.42
C ALA A 73 -32.94 4.22 2.06
N PHE A 74 -33.97 4.45 1.24
CA PHE A 74 -34.91 3.42 0.81
C PHE A 74 -35.54 2.64 1.99
N GLY A 75 -35.88 3.36 3.06
CA GLY A 75 -36.61 2.85 4.21
C GLY A 75 -35.81 2.11 5.29
N LYS A 76 -34.48 2.01 5.15
CA LYS A 76 -33.61 1.33 6.14
C LYS A 76 -32.16 1.86 6.10
N PRO A 77 -31.33 1.54 7.14
CA PRO A 77 -29.91 1.85 7.11
C PRO A 77 -29.20 1.29 5.87
N LEU A 78 -28.23 2.03 5.32
CA LEU A 78 -27.49 1.56 4.15
C LEU A 78 -26.82 0.20 4.38
N ALA A 79 -26.32 -0.07 5.59
CA ALA A 79 -25.67 -1.34 5.92
C ALA A 79 -26.62 -2.57 5.81
N GLU A 80 -27.93 -2.37 5.82
CA GLU A 80 -28.93 -3.45 5.71
C GLU A 80 -29.31 -3.76 4.25
N HIS A 81 -28.76 -3.02 3.28
CA HIS A 81 -28.90 -3.35 1.87
C HIS A 81 -27.82 -4.35 1.46
N GLU A 82 -28.22 -5.45 0.80
CA GLU A 82 -27.31 -6.54 0.42
C GLU A 82 -26.06 -6.07 -0.32
N GLY A 83 -26.19 -5.18 -1.30
CA GLY A 83 -25.04 -4.68 -2.05
C GLY A 83 -24.03 -3.94 -1.19
N VAL A 84 -24.47 -3.23 -0.14
CA VAL A 84 -23.58 -2.59 0.85
C VAL A 84 -22.99 -3.64 1.78
N GLY A 85 -23.79 -4.61 2.22
CA GLY A 85 -23.33 -5.74 3.03
C GLY A 85 -22.23 -6.55 2.36
N PHE A 86 -22.36 -6.81 1.05
CA PHE A 86 -21.32 -7.50 0.26
C PHE A 86 -20.01 -6.69 0.19
N MET A 87 -20.08 -5.37 -0.03
CA MET A 87 -18.90 -4.52 -0.01
C MET A 87 -18.20 -4.50 1.36
N LEU A 88 -18.95 -4.55 2.46
CA LEU A 88 -18.39 -4.61 3.81
C LEU A 88 -17.71 -5.96 4.07
N ALA A 89 -18.31 -7.07 3.65
CA ALA A 89 -17.74 -8.40 3.76
C ALA A 89 -16.47 -8.55 2.90
N ASP A 90 -16.50 -8.08 1.65
CA ASP A 90 -15.35 -8.06 0.77
C ASP A 90 -14.18 -7.25 1.35
N ASN A 91 -14.49 -6.12 2.00
CA ASN A 91 -13.48 -5.31 2.66
C ASN A 91 -12.81 -6.07 3.82
N ASP A 92 -13.57 -6.78 4.63
CA ASP A 92 -13.03 -7.58 5.74
C ASP A 92 -12.11 -8.70 5.21
N MET A 93 -12.54 -9.42 4.19
CA MET A 93 -11.74 -10.47 3.54
C MET A 93 -10.43 -9.92 2.97
N ASP A 94 -10.47 -8.79 2.26
CA ASP A 94 -9.29 -8.14 1.69
C ASP A 94 -8.32 -7.67 2.79
N LEU A 95 -8.83 -7.08 3.88
CA LEU A 95 -8.03 -6.62 5.03
C LEU A 95 -7.38 -7.80 5.76
N HIS A 96 -8.13 -8.88 5.96
CA HIS A 96 -7.62 -10.10 6.60
C HIS A 96 -6.51 -10.74 5.76
N THR A 97 -6.74 -10.92 4.47
CA THR A 97 -5.76 -11.48 3.53
C THR A 97 -4.48 -10.65 3.50
N ALA A 98 -4.59 -9.33 3.41
CA ALA A 98 -3.43 -8.43 3.43
C ALA A 98 -2.63 -8.58 4.73
N ARG A 99 -3.30 -8.67 5.89
CA ARG A 99 -2.67 -8.86 7.19
C ARG A 99 -1.89 -10.18 7.28
N LEU A 100 -2.47 -11.27 6.79
CA LEU A 100 -1.81 -12.58 6.79
C LEU A 100 -0.54 -12.57 5.93
N HIS A 101 -0.54 -11.92 4.78
CA HIS A 101 0.65 -11.78 3.95
C HIS A 101 1.75 -10.97 4.64
N ILE A 102 1.39 -9.91 5.36
CA ILE A 102 2.33 -9.11 6.14
C ILE A 102 2.95 -9.96 7.25
N TRP A 103 2.14 -10.62 8.05
CA TRP A 103 2.60 -11.43 9.18
C TRP A 103 3.47 -12.60 8.74
N HIS A 104 3.07 -13.33 7.70
CA HIS A 104 3.85 -14.43 7.16
C HIS A 104 5.23 -13.95 6.66
N THR A 105 5.27 -12.83 5.93
CA THR A 105 6.55 -12.28 5.44
C THR A 105 7.43 -11.78 6.60
N ALA A 106 6.85 -11.13 7.61
CA ALA A 106 7.57 -10.70 8.80
C ALA A 106 8.14 -11.89 9.58
N TRP A 107 7.34 -12.92 9.78
CA TRP A 107 7.78 -14.14 10.45
C TRP A 107 8.96 -14.80 9.74
N LEU A 108 8.94 -14.91 8.41
CA LEU A 108 10.07 -15.45 7.65
C LEU A 108 11.33 -14.60 7.78
N LEU A 109 11.18 -13.26 7.79
CA LEU A 109 12.32 -12.35 8.04
C LEU A 109 12.92 -12.56 9.43
N ASP A 110 12.09 -12.79 10.44
CA ASP A 110 12.54 -13.10 11.82
C ASP A 110 13.28 -14.45 11.89
N GLN A 111 13.01 -15.39 10.98
CA GLN A 111 13.78 -16.63 10.83
C GLN A 111 15.09 -16.45 10.04
N GLY A 112 15.43 -15.25 9.61
CA GLY A 112 16.63 -14.95 8.83
C GLY A 112 16.51 -15.25 7.33
N GLU A 113 15.33 -15.53 6.82
CA GLU A 113 15.10 -15.84 5.41
C GLU A 113 15.22 -14.59 4.50
N LYS A 114 15.69 -14.82 3.25
CA LYS A 114 15.88 -13.75 2.25
C LYS A 114 14.59 -13.33 1.53
N CYS A 115 13.51 -13.16 2.13
CA CYS A 115 12.11 -12.98 1.70
C CYS A 115 11.83 -12.08 0.46
N ASN A 116 12.66 -12.11 -0.58
CA ASN A 116 12.49 -11.28 -1.78
C ASN A 116 11.23 -11.66 -2.57
N PHE A 117 10.92 -12.96 -2.65
CA PHE A 117 9.73 -13.44 -3.34
C PHE A 117 8.47 -13.15 -2.52
N GLU A 118 8.50 -13.47 -1.23
CA GLU A 118 7.40 -13.24 -0.28
C GLU A 118 7.09 -11.76 -0.12
N SER A 119 8.11 -10.91 -0.03
CA SER A 119 7.97 -9.45 0.00
C SER A 119 7.34 -8.91 -1.29
N SER A 120 7.71 -9.44 -2.45
CA SER A 120 7.09 -9.08 -3.74
C SER A 120 5.62 -9.51 -3.78
N ARG A 121 5.31 -10.73 -3.35
CA ARG A 121 3.94 -11.26 -3.26
C ARG A 121 3.10 -10.44 -2.30
N ALA A 122 3.60 -10.18 -1.08
CA ALA A 122 2.93 -9.36 -0.09
C ALA A 122 2.64 -7.95 -0.64
N LYS A 123 3.61 -7.33 -1.31
CA LYS A 123 3.42 -5.99 -1.88
C LYS A 123 2.31 -5.96 -2.93
N VAL A 124 2.24 -6.93 -3.84
CA VAL A 124 1.17 -7.00 -4.84
C VAL A 124 -0.18 -7.23 -4.17
N VAL A 125 -0.30 -8.28 -3.35
CA VAL A 125 -1.57 -8.62 -2.70
C VAL A 125 -2.06 -7.47 -1.83
N CYS A 126 -1.20 -6.88 -1.00
CA CYS A 126 -1.58 -5.77 -0.13
C CYS A 126 -1.99 -4.53 -0.91
N SER A 127 -1.21 -4.11 -1.91
CA SER A 127 -1.52 -2.89 -2.65
C SER A 127 -2.84 -2.99 -3.44
N GLU A 128 -3.14 -4.15 -4.01
CA GLU A 128 -4.38 -4.37 -4.74
C GLU A 128 -5.59 -4.53 -3.79
N ALA A 129 -5.47 -5.33 -2.73
CA ALA A 129 -6.54 -5.55 -1.76
C ALA A 129 -6.91 -4.25 -1.02
N GLN A 130 -5.91 -3.56 -0.49
CA GLN A 130 -6.11 -2.32 0.27
C GLN A 130 -6.69 -1.21 -0.61
N TRP A 131 -6.29 -1.15 -1.88
CA TRP A 131 -6.89 -0.23 -2.85
C TRP A 131 -8.39 -0.51 -3.03
N ARG A 132 -8.79 -1.78 -3.23
CA ARG A 132 -10.20 -2.15 -3.34
C ARG A 132 -11.01 -1.78 -2.09
N VAL A 133 -10.42 -1.99 -0.89
CA VAL A 133 -11.07 -1.60 0.37
C VAL A 133 -11.37 -0.11 0.41
N VAL A 134 -10.40 0.73 0.02
CA VAL A 134 -10.58 2.18 0.06
C VAL A 134 -11.56 2.64 -1.02
N ASP A 135 -11.49 2.07 -2.21
CA ASP A 135 -12.42 2.36 -3.32
C ASP A 135 -13.88 2.05 -2.94
N ARG A 136 -14.13 0.84 -2.41
CA ARG A 136 -15.47 0.48 -1.91
C ARG A 136 -15.91 1.38 -0.74
N SER A 137 -14.98 1.82 0.11
CA SER A 137 -15.29 2.73 1.21
C SER A 137 -15.73 4.10 0.71
N VAL A 138 -15.09 4.66 -0.32
CA VAL A 138 -15.54 5.87 -1.01
C VAL A 138 -16.94 5.67 -1.60
N GLN A 139 -17.15 4.54 -2.28
CA GLN A 139 -18.44 4.21 -2.90
C GLN A 139 -19.57 4.14 -1.87
N MET A 140 -19.36 3.49 -0.73
CA MET A 140 -20.34 3.38 0.36
C MET A 140 -20.70 4.72 1.00
N LEU A 141 -19.78 5.67 1.03
CA LEU A 141 -20.01 7.03 1.53
C LEU A 141 -20.77 7.91 0.55
N GLY A 142 -20.87 7.52 -0.72
CA GLY A 142 -21.55 8.29 -1.75
C GLY A 142 -20.97 9.69 -1.91
N GLY A 143 -21.80 10.72 -2.04
CA GLY A 143 -21.35 12.10 -2.19
C GLY A 143 -20.41 12.58 -1.09
N SER A 144 -20.61 12.14 0.16
CA SER A 144 -19.69 12.46 1.27
C SER A 144 -18.31 11.84 1.09
N GLY A 145 -18.19 10.72 0.38
CA GLY A 145 -16.93 10.01 0.13
C GLY A 145 -15.97 10.75 -0.81
N VAL A 146 -16.51 11.64 -1.66
CA VAL A 146 -15.72 12.37 -2.67
C VAL A 146 -15.44 13.83 -2.29
N THR A 147 -15.74 14.22 -1.05
CA THR A 147 -15.44 15.55 -0.54
C THR A 147 -14.14 15.58 0.26
N SER A 148 -13.50 16.75 0.35
CA SER A 148 -12.32 16.96 1.18
C SER A 148 -12.59 16.86 2.69
N GLU A 149 -13.83 16.88 3.12
CA GLU A 149 -14.26 16.70 4.51
C GLU A 149 -14.14 15.24 4.97
N SER A 150 -14.20 14.31 4.02
CA SER A 150 -14.04 12.89 4.31
C SER A 150 -12.57 12.48 4.39
N PRO A 151 -12.12 11.88 5.51
CA PRO A 151 -10.77 11.33 5.59
C PRO A 151 -10.54 10.20 4.56
N VAL A 152 -11.61 9.56 4.08
CA VAL A 152 -11.55 8.45 3.13
C VAL A 152 -11.08 8.92 1.75
N MET A 153 -11.54 10.10 1.30
CA MET A 153 -11.08 10.66 0.01
C MET A 153 -9.58 10.96 0.01
N ARG A 154 -9.07 11.51 1.11
CA ARG A 154 -7.63 11.72 1.26
C ARG A 154 -6.86 10.40 1.21
N ILE A 155 -7.32 9.38 1.94
CA ILE A 155 -6.70 8.04 1.93
C ILE A 155 -6.74 7.46 0.51
N PHE A 156 -7.85 7.61 -0.21
CA PHE A 156 -8.00 7.17 -1.59
C PHE A 156 -6.95 7.81 -2.51
N THR A 157 -6.80 9.13 -2.44
CA THR A 157 -5.84 9.87 -3.25
C THR A 157 -4.40 9.44 -2.94
N ASP A 158 -4.03 9.38 -1.67
CA ASP A 158 -2.67 9.07 -1.23
C ASP A 158 -2.30 7.60 -1.52
N MET A 159 -3.24 6.67 -1.33
CA MET A 159 -2.99 5.24 -1.52
C MET A 159 -2.81 4.84 -2.98
N ARG A 160 -3.33 5.62 -3.93
CA ARG A 160 -3.20 5.28 -5.37
C ARG A 160 -1.76 5.08 -5.79
N ALA A 161 -0.85 5.85 -5.25
CA ALA A 161 0.58 5.76 -5.55
C ALA A 161 1.22 4.46 -5.04
N PHE A 162 0.66 3.80 -4.02
CA PHE A 162 1.22 2.56 -3.46
C PHE A 162 1.26 1.40 -4.46
N ARG A 163 0.40 1.37 -5.45
CA ARG A 163 0.45 0.37 -6.53
C ARG A 163 1.63 0.57 -7.49
N ILE A 164 2.33 1.71 -7.37
CA ILE A 164 3.39 2.15 -8.31
C ILE A 164 4.77 2.16 -7.65
N TYR A 165 4.94 2.87 -6.53
CA TYR A 165 6.25 3.01 -5.93
C TYR A 165 6.76 1.71 -5.26
N ASP A 166 8.06 1.65 -4.98
CA ASP A 166 8.80 0.47 -4.49
C ASP A 166 8.60 -0.78 -5.38
N GLY A 167 8.34 -0.54 -6.65
CA GLY A 167 8.06 -1.49 -7.71
C GLY A 167 6.57 -1.60 -8.00
N PRO A 168 6.15 -1.27 -9.23
CA PRO A 168 4.78 -1.47 -9.69
C PRO A 168 4.34 -2.93 -9.55
N SER A 169 3.03 -3.15 -9.36
CA SER A 169 2.44 -4.48 -9.27
C SER A 169 2.86 -5.40 -10.43
N GLU A 170 3.02 -4.84 -11.63
CA GLU A 170 3.41 -5.54 -12.85
C GLU A 170 4.87 -6.01 -12.79
N VAL A 171 5.78 -5.17 -12.30
CA VAL A 171 7.20 -5.52 -12.13
C VAL A 171 7.37 -6.66 -11.14
N HIS A 172 6.64 -6.63 -10.03
CA HIS A 172 6.65 -7.72 -9.05
C HIS A 172 6.09 -9.01 -9.62
N ARG A 173 4.95 -8.96 -10.33
CA ARG A 173 4.35 -10.13 -11.01
C ARG A 173 5.31 -10.72 -12.02
N TRP A 174 5.95 -9.89 -12.84
CA TRP A 174 6.95 -10.34 -13.81
C TRP A 174 8.16 -11.02 -13.13
N SER A 175 8.69 -10.41 -12.06
CA SER A 175 9.81 -10.98 -11.30
C SER A 175 9.46 -12.32 -10.66
N MET A 176 8.24 -12.44 -10.11
CA MET A 176 7.74 -13.69 -9.54
C MET A 176 7.53 -14.77 -10.59
N ALA A 177 6.90 -14.41 -11.73
CA ALA A 177 6.66 -15.33 -12.83
C ALA A 177 7.97 -15.93 -13.35
N ARG A 178 9.02 -15.10 -13.54
CA ARG A 178 10.33 -15.60 -13.95
C ARG A 178 10.91 -16.63 -12.97
N LYS A 179 10.76 -16.41 -11.67
CA LYS A 179 11.22 -17.38 -10.67
C LYS A 179 10.46 -18.71 -10.75
N LEU A 180 9.14 -18.64 -10.95
CA LEU A 180 8.31 -19.85 -11.08
C LEU A 180 8.59 -20.66 -12.35
N VAL A 181 8.98 -20.00 -13.44
CA VAL A 181 9.23 -20.65 -14.72
C VAL A 181 10.65 -21.25 -14.82
N TYR A 182 11.63 -20.60 -14.20
CA TYR A 182 13.06 -20.95 -14.41
C TYR A 182 13.75 -21.48 -13.14
N GLN A 183 13.04 -21.76 -12.08
CA GLN A 183 13.47 -22.55 -10.91
C GLN A 183 12.86 -23.94 -10.96
#